data_67fa2781358cfc256d2a48dc8bc98485
#
_entry.id   67fa2781358cfc256d2a48dc8bc98485
#
_cell.length_a   1.000
_cell.length_b   1.000
_cell.length_c   1.000
_cell.angle_alpha   90.00
_cell.angle_beta   90.00
_cell.angle_gamma   90.00
#
_symmetry.space_group_name_H-M   'P 1'
#
loop_
_entity.id
_entity.type
_entity.pdbx_description
1 polymer ?
#
loop_
_entity_poly.entity_id
_entity_poly.type
_entity_poly.pdbx_seq_one_letter_code
_entity_poly.pdbx_strand_id
1 'polypeptide(L)'
;MAPAYHTCAGLDYNTVIDSALRGMRSGWQACGGESTLILAIQREAAAGQKPEDARDPAGLALAGAALQHPSSRIAGLGLACDEFAFAPELYAPAFAKTLGSKLGRMPHAGEMGAQRAQNVRTAVTVLGATRIGHGIPVGSDPTLIALLKQHGVALEANPLSNLLAGFIGALEDLRLDELLRAGVCVSINSDDPALFRKDLADNFKAVFDLYNWGEQELVQFTQNALAAAHLSAPQRAACVRSFSNKCGLALD
;
A
#
# COMPACT_ATOMS: atom_id res chain seq x y z
N MET A 1 2.53 -5.03 -7.33
CA MET A 1 2.59 -5.53 -8.74
C MET A 1 1.20 -6.04 -9.13
N ALA A 2 0.69 -5.67 -10.30
CA ALA A 2 -0.57 -6.17 -10.87
C ALA A 2 -0.29 -7.24 -11.95
N PRO A 3 -0.38 -8.55 -11.64
CA PRO A 3 -0.03 -9.61 -12.57
C PRO A 3 -0.91 -9.67 -13.82
N ALA A 4 -2.12 -9.13 -13.76
CA ALA A 4 -3.07 -9.13 -14.89
C ALA A 4 -2.50 -8.49 -16.16
N TYR A 5 -1.62 -7.49 -16.06
CA TYR A 5 -0.93 -6.90 -17.21
C TYR A 5 -0.06 -7.89 -17.99
N HIS A 6 0.35 -8.99 -17.37
CA HIS A 6 1.18 -10.03 -17.97
C HIS A 6 0.38 -11.28 -18.37
N THR A 7 -0.70 -11.58 -17.63
CA THR A 7 -1.54 -12.75 -17.95
C THR A 7 -2.34 -12.57 -19.23
N CYS A 8 -2.62 -11.33 -19.65
CA CYS A 8 -3.24 -11.07 -20.96
C CYS A 8 -2.38 -11.54 -22.15
N ALA A 9 -1.06 -11.75 -21.94
CA ALA A 9 -0.15 -12.32 -22.93
C ALA A 9 -0.04 -13.87 -22.83
N GLY A 10 -0.95 -14.52 -22.09
CA GLY A 10 -1.00 -15.99 -21.97
C GLY A 10 -0.11 -16.58 -20.87
N LEU A 11 0.50 -15.75 -20.01
CA LEU A 11 1.26 -16.21 -18.86
C LEU A 11 0.31 -16.56 -17.70
N ASP A 12 0.58 -17.65 -16.98
CA ASP A 12 -0.13 -17.93 -15.74
C ASP A 12 0.40 -17.09 -14.56
N TYR A 13 -0.39 -16.98 -13.49
CA TYR A 13 -0.03 -16.18 -12.32
C TYR A 13 1.26 -16.64 -11.66
N ASN A 14 1.51 -17.93 -11.53
CA ASN A 14 2.71 -18.44 -10.87
C ASN A 14 3.97 -18.08 -11.65
N THR A 15 3.93 -18.21 -12.99
CA THR A 15 5.04 -17.79 -13.87
C THR A 15 5.38 -16.30 -13.69
N VAL A 16 4.36 -15.43 -13.61
CA VAL A 16 4.53 -13.98 -13.40
C VAL A 16 5.10 -13.71 -12.00
N ILE A 17 4.53 -14.33 -10.97
CA ILE A 17 4.95 -14.15 -9.57
C ILE A 17 6.40 -14.63 -9.38
N ASP A 18 6.73 -15.82 -9.88
CA ASP A 18 8.10 -16.36 -9.79
C ASP A 18 9.12 -15.50 -10.50
N SER A 19 8.75 -14.92 -11.65
CA SER A 19 9.63 -14.01 -12.39
C SER A 19 9.92 -12.73 -11.59
N ALA A 20 8.88 -12.14 -10.98
CA ALA A 20 9.05 -10.98 -10.11
C ALA A 20 9.93 -11.31 -8.89
N LEU A 21 9.69 -12.46 -8.24
CA LEU A 21 10.49 -12.90 -7.07
C LEU A 21 11.95 -13.16 -7.44
N ARG A 22 12.23 -13.69 -8.64
CA ARG A 22 13.61 -13.84 -9.15
C ARG A 22 14.28 -12.50 -9.34
N GLY A 23 13.59 -11.52 -9.97
CA GLY A 23 14.11 -10.16 -10.16
C GLY A 23 14.40 -9.47 -8.84
N MET A 24 13.49 -9.56 -7.87
CA MET A 24 13.68 -9.03 -6.52
C MET A 24 14.92 -9.64 -5.85
N ARG A 25 15.10 -10.96 -5.93
CA ARG A 25 16.28 -11.65 -5.38
C ARG A 25 17.58 -11.15 -6.01
N SER A 26 17.61 -10.98 -7.31
CA SER A 26 18.76 -10.43 -8.01
C SER A 26 19.09 -9.00 -7.56
N GLY A 27 18.06 -8.17 -7.36
CA GLY A 27 18.20 -6.81 -6.83
C GLY A 27 18.80 -6.81 -5.41
N TRP A 28 18.32 -7.69 -4.52
CA TRP A 28 18.88 -7.80 -3.15
C TRP A 28 20.35 -8.22 -3.15
N GLN A 29 20.73 -9.14 -4.05
CA GLN A 29 22.13 -9.58 -4.18
C GLN A 29 23.03 -8.44 -4.68
N ALA A 30 22.52 -7.58 -5.57
CA ALA A 30 23.28 -6.48 -6.15
C ALA A 30 23.39 -5.26 -5.22
N CYS A 31 22.31 -4.89 -4.52
CA CYS A 31 22.23 -3.63 -3.79
C CYS A 31 22.09 -3.80 -2.27
N GLY A 32 21.91 -5.02 -1.79
CA GLY A 32 21.52 -5.31 -0.40
C GLY A 32 20.03 -5.02 -0.15
N GLY A 33 19.60 -5.20 1.08
CA GLY A 33 18.23 -4.99 1.49
C GLY A 33 17.33 -6.20 1.26
N GLU A 34 16.06 -6.04 1.57
CA GLU A 34 15.01 -7.04 1.37
C GLU A 34 13.70 -6.34 0.99
N SER A 35 12.84 -7.05 0.27
CA SER A 35 11.48 -6.60 -0.04
C SER A 35 10.51 -7.76 -0.04
N THR A 36 9.23 -7.45 0.03
CA THR A 36 8.13 -8.38 -0.13
C THR A 36 7.23 -7.92 -1.28
N LEU A 37 6.44 -8.84 -1.80
CA LEU A 37 5.58 -8.62 -2.95
C LEU A 37 4.13 -8.54 -2.51
N ILE A 38 3.44 -7.46 -2.86
CA ILE A 38 1.99 -7.35 -2.81
C ILE A 38 1.44 -7.64 -4.20
N LEU A 39 0.52 -8.57 -4.30
CA LEU A 39 -0.15 -8.91 -5.56
C LEU A 39 -1.43 -8.09 -5.66
N ALA A 40 -1.44 -7.09 -6.52
CA ALA A 40 -2.58 -6.21 -6.69
C ALA A 40 -3.55 -6.73 -7.75
N ILE A 41 -4.82 -6.80 -7.40
CA ILE A 41 -5.91 -6.92 -8.36
C ILE A 41 -5.94 -5.62 -9.15
N GLN A 42 -5.90 -5.72 -10.47
CA GLN A 42 -6.16 -4.59 -11.35
C GLN A 42 -7.66 -4.42 -11.49
N ARG A 43 -8.19 -3.24 -11.16
CA ARG A 43 -9.64 -3.01 -11.13
C ARG A 43 -10.31 -3.26 -12.48
N GLU A 44 -9.64 -2.89 -13.59
CA GLU A 44 -10.14 -3.07 -14.95
C GLU A 44 -9.73 -4.41 -15.58
N ALA A 45 -9.25 -5.37 -14.82
CA ALA A 45 -8.61 -6.61 -15.34
C ALA A 45 -9.50 -7.46 -16.27
N ALA A 46 -10.72 -7.04 -16.48
CA ALA A 46 -11.61 -7.56 -17.49
C ALA A 46 -11.99 -6.45 -18.46
N ALA A 47 -11.14 -6.18 -19.43
CA ALA A 47 -11.48 -5.30 -20.54
C ALA A 47 -12.83 -5.73 -21.14
N GLY A 48 -13.85 -4.86 -21.04
CA GLY A 48 -15.20 -5.13 -21.53
C GLY A 48 -16.19 -5.69 -20.51
N GLN A 49 -15.80 -5.95 -19.25
CA GLN A 49 -16.76 -6.26 -18.18
C GLN A 49 -17.36 -4.97 -17.64
N LYS A 50 -18.69 -4.97 -17.51
CA LYS A 50 -19.37 -3.87 -16.84
C LYS A 50 -19.17 -3.98 -15.33
N PRO A 51 -19.18 -2.84 -14.59
CA PRO A 51 -19.02 -2.86 -13.13
C PRO A 51 -20.01 -3.81 -12.43
N GLU A 52 -21.22 -3.93 -12.95
CA GLU A 52 -22.25 -4.84 -12.43
C GLU A 52 -21.97 -6.33 -12.68
N ASP A 53 -21.13 -6.66 -13.68
CA ASP A 53 -20.72 -8.05 -13.98
C ASP A 53 -19.44 -8.46 -13.25
N ALA A 54 -18.80 -7.54 -12.55
CA ALA A 54 -17.55 -7.73 -11.83
C ALA A 54 -17.72 -8.56 -10.55
N ARG A 55 -18.18 -9.76 -10.68
CA ARG A 55 -17.87 -10.87 -9.75
C ARG A 55 -16.46 -11.34 -10.04
N ASP A 56 -15.57 -10.43 -9.97
CA ASP A 56 -14.13 -10.47 -10.20
C ASP A 56 -13.50 -11.91 -10.22
N PRO A 57 -13.67 -12.69 -11.31
CA PRO A 57 -13.04 -14.01 -11.42
C PRO A 57 -11.51 -13.90 -11.40
N ALA A 58 -10.97 -12.80 -11.93
CA ALA A 58 -9.54 -12.54 -11.99
C ALA A 58 -8.96 -12.29 -10.60
N GLY A 59 -9.64 -11.48 -9.77
CA GLY A 59 -9.23 -11.24 -8.39
C GLY A 59 -9.36 -12.47 -7.52
N LEU A 60 -10.43 -13.26 -7.71
CA LEU A 60 -10.59 -14.55 -7.03
C LEU A 60 -9.48 -15.54 -7.40
N ALA A 61 -9.09 -15.59 -8.67
CA ALA A 61 -7.99 -16.41 -9.15
C ALA A 61 -6.64 -15.94 -8.60
N LEU A 62 -6.40 -14.63 -8.61
CA LEU A 62 -5.20 -14.05 -8.04
C LEU A 62 -5.09 -14.29 -6.53
N ALA A 63 -6.17 -14.11 -5.78
CA ALA A 63 -6.22 -14.45 -4.35
C ALA A 63 -5.92 -15.92 -4.11
N GLY A 64 -6.44 -16.81 -4.96
CA GLY A 64 -6.13 -18.23 -4.93
C GLY A 64 -4.65 -18.53 -5.17
N ALA A 65 -4.06 -17.93 -6.20
CA ALA A 65 -2.64 -18.05 -6.51
C ALA A 65 -1.77 -17.53 -5.36
N ALA A 66 -2.10 -16.37 -4.79
CA ALA A 66 -1.38 -15.79 -3.64
C ALA A 66 -1.38 -16.72 -2.42
N LEU A 67 -2.52 -17.34 -2.11
CA LEU A 67 -2.67 -18.26 -0.97
C LEU A 67 -1.94 -19.57 -1.14
N GLN A 68 -1.88 -20.07 -2.38
CA GLN A 68 -1.27 -21.37 -2.70
C GLN A 68 0.23 -21.27 -2.99
N HIS A 69 0.73 -20.06 -3.29
CA HIS A 69 2.12 -19.88 -3.63
C HIS A 69 3.04 -20.18 -2.45
N PRO A 70 4.10 -21.00 -2.62
CA PRO A 70 4.95 -21.43 -1.51
C PRO A 70 5.83 -20.34 -0.92
N SER A 71 6.01 -19.21 -1.62
CA SER A 71 6.91 -18.13 -1.18
C SER A 71 6.35 -17.33 -0.01
N SER A 72 7.11 -17.28 1.07
CA SER A 72 6.84 -16.40 2.21
C SER A 72 7.07 -14.89 1.90
N ARG A 73 7.53 -14.57 0.69
CA ARG A 73 7.78 -13.19 0.24
C ARG A 73 6.54 -12.52 -0.34
N ILE A 74 5.41 -13.23 -0.48
CA ILE A 74 4.14 -12.62 -0.82
C ILE A 74 3.54 -12.06 0.47
N ALA A 75 3.50 -10.73 0.57
CA ALA A 75 3.05 -10.02 1.77
C ALA A 75 1.53 -9.90 1.86
N GLY A 76 0.86 -9.82 0.70
CA GLY A 76 -0.58 -9.61 0.72
C GLY A 76 -1.23 -9.46 -0.64
N LEU A 77 -2.54 -9.26 -0.58
CA LEU A 77 -3.41 -8.93 -1.70
C LEU A 77 -3.68 -7.43 -1.69
N GLY A 78 -3.47 -6.78 -2.83
CA GLY A 78 -3.77 -5.38 -3.08
C GLY A 78 -4.93 -5.20 -4.06
N LEU A 79 -5.32 -3.96 -4.27
CA LEU A 79 -6.28 -3.51 -5.26
C LEU A 79 -5.76 -2.19 -5.82
N ALA A 80 -5.69 -2.02 -7.14
CA ALA A 80 -5.11 -0.84 -7.77
C ALA A 80 -5.86 -0.45 -9.04
N CYS A 81 -5.49 0.68 -9.63
CA CYS A 81 -6.00 1.27 -10.87
C CYS A 81 -7.36 1.97 -10.70
N ASP A 82 -8.25 1.97 -11.71
CA ASP A 82 -9.41 2.88 -11.82
C ASP A 82 -10.42 2.78 -10.67
N GLU A 83 -10.25 3.65 -9.67
CA GLU A 83 -11.18 3.79 -8.55
C GLU A 83 -12.46 4.57 -8.91
N PHE A 84 -12.46 5.31 -10.03
CA PHE A 84 -13.66 6.05 -10.49
C PHE A 84 -14.78 5.11 -10.91
N ALA A 85 -14.43 4.09 -11.70
CA ALA A 85 -15.41 3.19 -12.29
C ALA A 85 -15.66 1.93 -11.45
N PHE A 86 -14.69 1.53 -10.62
CA PHE A 86 -14.66 0.23 -9.95
C PHE A 86 -14.50 0.39 -8.44
N ALA A 87 -15.63 0.47 -7.75
CA ALA A 87 -15.66 0.62 -6.29
C ALA A 87 -15.10 -0.62 -5.56
N PRO A 88 -14.51 -0.42 -4.34
CA PRO A 88 -13.83 -1.50 -3.63
C PRO A 88 -14.70 -2.72 -3.30
N GLU A 89 -16.00 -2.53 -3.04
CA GLU A 89 -16.92 -3.62 -2.67
C GLU A 89 -17.06 -4.70 -3.74
N LEU A 90 -16.78 -4.40 -4.99
CA LEU A 90 -16.81 -5.38 -6.09
C LEU A 90 -15.79 -6.51 -5.86
N TYR A 91 -14.73 -6.23 -5.13
CA TYR A 91 -13.62 -7.14 -4.86
C TYR A 91 -13.73 -7.84 -3.50
N ALA A 92 -14.81 -7.60 -2.75
CA ALA A 92 -15.03 -8.21 -1.44
C ALA A 92 -14.85 -9.74 -1.42
N PRO A 93 -15.35 -10.51 -2.42
CA PRO A 93 -15.14 -11.96 -2.43
C PRO A 93 -13.66 -12.37 -2.51
N ALA A 94 -12.83 -11.64 -3.27
CA ALA A 94 -11.40 -11.93 -3.39
C ALA A 94 -10.67 -11.65 -2.06
N PHE A 95 -10.96 -10.53 -1.41
CA PHE A 95 -10.39 -10.19 -0.11
C PHE A 95 -10.88 -11.13 0.99
N ALA A 96 -12.16 -11.49 1.00
CA ALA A 96 -12.72 -12.45 1.96
C ALA A 96 -11.99 -13.81 1.94
N LYS A 97 -11.54 -14.25 0.76
CA LYS A 97 -10.76 -15.48 0.59
C LYS A 97 -9.43 -15.46 1.36
N THR A 98 -8.88 -14.28 1.63
CA THR A 98 -7.61 -14.11 2.36
C THR A 98 -7.77 -13.94 3.87
N LEU A 99 -9.01 -13.84 4.38
CA LEU A 99 -9.28 -13.74 5.81
C LEU A 99 -8.74 -14.97 6.55
N GLY A 100 -8.14 -14.72 7.73
CA GLY A 100 -7.53 -15.78 8.53
C GLY A 100 -6.22 -16.35 7.98
N SER A 101 -5.75 -15.88 6.80
CA SER A 101 -4.44 -16.23 6.26
C SER A 101 -3.34 -15.29 6.77
N LYS A 102 -2.08 -15.57 6.39
CA LYS A 102 -0.94 -14.68 6.68
C LYS A 102 -0.87 -13.47 5.74
N LEU A 103 -1.69 -13.42 4.69
CA LEU A 103 -1.66 -12.35 3.72
C LEU A 103 -2.32 -11.09 4.29
N GLY A 104 -1.62 -9.96 4.20
CA GLY A 104 -2.20 -8.65 4.44
C GLY A 104 -3.22 -8.29 3.36
N ARG A 105 -4.13 -7.40 3.68
CA ARG A 105 -5.12 -6.82 2.74
C ARG A 105 -4.80 -5.35 2.58
N MET A 106 -4.30 -4.99 1.41
CA MET A 106 -3.62 -3.71 1.16
C MET A 106 -4.19 -3.02 -0.09
N PRO A 107 -5.51 -2.69 -0.11
CA PRO A 107 -6.12 -2.00 -1.23
C PRO A 107 -5.68 -0.54 -1.32
N HIS A 108 -5.55 0.01 -2.53
CA HIS A 108 -5.62 1.44 -2.75
C HIS A 108 -7.07 1.88 -2.53
N ALA A 109 -7.30 2.93 -1.78
CA ALA A 109 -8.63 3.50 -1.57
C ALA A 109 -8.52 4.98 -1.17
N GLY A 110 -9.43 5.79 -1.71
CA GLY A 110 -9.42 7.22 -1.45
C GLY A 110 -8.37 7.99 -2.24
N GLU A 111 -7.92 7.46 -3.36
CA GLU A 111 -6.97 8.11 -4.25
C GLU A 111 -7.68 9.03 -5.24
N MET A 112 -8.69 8.53 -5.93
CA MET A 112 -9.34 9.25 -7.00
C MET A 112 -10.87 9.15 -6.94
N GLY A 113 -11.55 10.07 -7.64
CA GLY A 113 -13.02 10.09 -7.72
C GLY A 113 -13.70 10.86 -6.60
N ALA A 114 -15.02 10.99 -6.71
CA ALA A 114 -15.85 11.72 -5.74
C ALA A 114 -16.14 10.91 -4.47
N GLN A 115 -16.00 9.58 -4.52
CA GLN A 115 -16.36 8.66 -3.43
C GLN A 115 -15.18 8.29 -2.52
N ARG A 116 -14.08 9.05 -2.56
CA ARG A 116 -12.84 8.76 -1.85
C ARG A 116 -13.05 8.34 -0.38
N ALA A 117 -13.81 9.12 0.38
CA ALA A 117 -14.07 8.84 1.78
C ALA A 117 -14.87 7.54 1.98
N GLN A 118 -15.87 7.30 1.13
CA GLN A 118 -16.64 6.06 1.16
C GLN A 118 -15.79 4.85 0.80
N ASN A 119 -14.92 4.98 -0.20
CA ASN A 119 -14.02 3.90 -0.62
C ASN A 119 -13.05 3.51 0.50
N VAL A 120 -12.52 4.49 1.26
CA VAL A 120 -11.73 4.20 2.48
C VAL A 120 -12.56 3.44 3.51
N ARG A 121 -13.81 3.86 3.78
CA ARG A 121 -14.70 3.13 4.71
C ARG A 121 -14.92 1.69 4.26
N THR A 122 -15.24 1.50 2.98
CA THR A 122 -15.46 0.17 2.39
C THR A 122 -14.19 -0.68 2.47
N ALA A 123 -13.02 -0.12 2.17
CA ALA A 123 -11.76 -0.83 2.30
C ALA A 123 -11.53 -1.35 3.73
N VAL A 124 -11.82 -0.54 4.75
CA VAL A 124 -11.68 -0.96 6.15
C VAL A 124 -12.75 -1.98 6.54
N THR A 125 -14.02 -1.68 6.31
CA THR A 125 -15.14 -2.43 6.90
C THR A 125 -15.58 -3.65 6.11
N VAL A 126 -15.39 -3.63 4.79
CA VAL A 126 -15.82 -4.70 3.88
C VAL A 126 -14.64 -5.54 3.40
N LEU A 127 -13.55 -4.91 2.95
CA LEU A 127 -12.37 -5.67 2.52
C LEU A 127 -11.50 -6.12 3.70
N GLY A 128 -11.72 -5.58 4.89
CA GLY A 128 -10.92 -5.86 6.08
C GLY A 128 -9.46 -5.44 5.89
N ALA A 129 -9.23 -4.27 5.31
CA ALA A 129 -7.89 -3.75 5.05
C ALA A 129 -7.01 -3.76 6.29
N THR A 130 -5.76 -4.14 6.12
CA THR A 130 -4.70 -4.02 7.14
C THR A 130 -3.84 -2.78 6.90
N ARG A 131 -3.76 -2.36 5.64
CA ARG A 131 -3.16 -1.10 5.20
C ARG A 131 -4.01 -0.52 4.07
N ILE A 132 -3.97 0.79 3.90
CA ILE A 132 -4.62 1.50 2.79
C ILE A 132 -3.59 2.34 2.07
N GLY A 133 -3.45 2.13 0.76
CA GLY A 133 -2.70 3.02 -0.11
C GLY A 133 -3.45 4.33 -0.35
N HIS A 134 -2.74 5.46 -0.36
CA HIS A 134 -3.19 6.84 -0.55
C HIS A 134 -4.07 7.40 0.56
N GLY A 135 -5.34 7.02 0.64
CA GLY A 135 -6.26 7.48 1.67
C GLY A 135 -6.34 8.99 1.83
N ILE A 136 -6.30 9.74 0.73
CA ILE A 136 -6.22 11.20 0.69
C ILE A 136 -7.20 11.90 1.66
N PRO A 137 -8.50 11.49 1.76
CA PRO A 137 -9.44 12.19 2.62
C PRO A 137 -9.24 11.93 4.13
N VAL A 138 -8.39 10.98 4.51
CA VAL A 138 -8.29 10.57 5.93
C VAL A 138 -7.85 11.73 6.83
N GLY A 139 -6.86 12.51 6.41
CA GLY A 139 -6.34 13.62 7.22
C GLY A 139 -7.35 14.73 7.49
N SER A 140 -8.36 14.88 6.63
CA SER A 140 -9.41 15.90 6.76
C SER A 140 -10.73 15.37 7.34
N ASP A 141 -10.86 14.06 7.58
CA ASP A 141 -12.09 13.45 8.12
C ASP A 141 -11.82 12.76 9.48
N PRO A 142 -12.19 13.39 10.60
CA PRO A 142 -11.99 12.80 11.92
C PRO A 142 -12.66 11.43 12.11
N THR A 143 -13.72 11.15 11.35
CA THR A 143 -14.41 9.85 11.41
C THR A 143 -13.62 8.75 10.72
N LEU A 144 -12.87 9.08 9.66
CA LEU A 144 -11.94 8.15 9.02
C LEU A 144 -10.71 7.92 9.90
N ILE A 145 -10.17 8.96 10.51
CA ILE A 145 -9.09 8.84 11.51
C ILE A 145 -9.49 7.87 12.61
N ALA A 146 -10.67 8.07 13.22
CA ALA A 146 -11.19 7.19 14.26
C ALA A 146 -11.36 5.74 13.76
N LEU A 147 -11.87 5.56 12.54
CA LEU A 147 -12.08 4.26 11.92
C LEU A 147 -10.75 3.50 11.72
N LEU A 148 -9.73 4.14 11.15
CA LEU A 148 -8.42 3.52 10.96
C LEU A 148 -7.81 3.11 12.30
N LYS A 149 -7.86 3.97 13.29
CA LYS A 149 -7.36 3.68 14.65
C LYS A 149 -8.11 2.53 15.30
N GLN A 150 -9.44 2.52 15.24
CA GLN A 150 -10.28 1.46 15.81
C GLN A 150 -9.94 0.08 15.22
N HIS A 151 -9.65 0.02 13.92
CA HIS A 151 -9.36 -1.22 13.22
C HIS A 151 -7.85 -1.53 13.11
N GLY A 152 -6.97 -0.65 13.63
CA GLY A 152 -5.51 -0.83 13.55
C GLY A 152 -4.99 -0.80 12.11
N VAL A 153 -5.63 -0.04 11.22
CA VAL A 153 -5.26 0.05 9.80
C VAL A 153 -4.19 1.12 9.62
N ALA A 154 -3.09 0.76 8.97
CA ALA A 154 -2.05 1.72 8.61
C ALA A 154 -2.37 2.43 7.29
N LEU A 155 -1.88 3.66 7.17
CA LEU A 155 -2.03 4.50 5.99
C LEU A 155 -0.69 4.64 5.26
N GLU A 156 -0.68 4.42 3.95
CA GLU A 156 0.48 4.57 3.07
C GLU A 156 0.30 5.86 2.25
N ALA A 157 0.79 6.98 2.79
CA ALA A 157 0.72 8.27 2.09
C ALA A 157 1.75 8.33 0.96
N ASN A 158 1.32 8.81 -0.21
CA ASN A 158 2.12 8.94 -1.43
C ASN A 158 2.17 10.41 -1.88
N PRO A 159 2.91 11.31 -1.17
CA PRO A 159 2.76 12.75 -1.34
C PRO A 159 2.99 13.25 -2.76
N LEU A 160 4.16 12.95 -3.33
CA LEU A 160 4.53 13.47 -4.64
C LEU A 160 3.76 12.78 -5.78
N SER A 161 3.42 11.50 -5.64
CA SER A 161 2.55 10.83 -6.60
C SER A 161 1.18 11.51 -6.66
N ASN A 162 0.53 11.71 -5.51
CA ASN A 162 -0.78 12.35 -5.43
C ASN A 162 -0.77 13.77 -6.03
N LEU A 163 0.30 14.54 -5.77
CA LEU A 163 0.45 15.88 -6.31
C LEU A 163 0.69 15.88 -7.81
N LEU A 164 1.62 15.06 -8.30
CA LEU A 164 2.01 15.01 -9.72
C LEU A 164 0.93 14.39 -10.60
N ALA A 165 0.13 13.46 -10.06
CA ALA A 165 -1.05 12.92 -10.74
C ALA A 165 -2.25 13.87 -10.73
N GLY A 166 -2.17 14.99 -9.98
CA GLY A 166 -3.25 15.96 -9.87
C GLY A 166 -4.41 15.52 -8.98
N PHE A 167 -4.20 14.55 -8.09
CA PHE A 167 -5.23 14.08 -7.17
C PHE A 167 -5.38 15.00 -5.94
N ILE A 168 -4.35 15.80 -5.65
CA ILE A 168 -4.37 16.89 -4.66
C ILE A 168 -3.86 18.17 -5.33
N GLY A 169 -4.25 19.32 -4.81
CA GLY A 169 -3.79 20.62 -5.26
C GLY A 169 -2.48 21.06 -4.63
N ALA A 170 -2.25 20.63 -3.39
CA ALA A 170 -1.06 20.94 -2.61
C ALA A 170 -0.76 19.80 -1.63
N LEU A 171 0.50 19.70 -1.16
CA LEU A 171 0.92 18.64 -0.21
C LEU A 171 0.19 18.76 1.13
N GLU A 172 -0.20 19.98 1.53
CA GLU A 172 -0.99 20.30 2.70
C GLU A 172 -2.35 19.60 2.74
N ASP A 173 -2.91 19.27 1.56
CA ASP A 173 -4.21 18.58 1.44
C ASP A 173 -4.19 17.19 2.10
N LEU A 174 -3.02 16.58 2.25
CA LEU A 174 -2.85 15.29 2.92
C LEU A 174 -2.97 15.37 4.44
N ARG A 175 -2.79 16.57 5.04
CA ARG A 175 -2.86 16.80 6.48
C ARG A 175 -2.02 15.81 7.30
N LEU A 176 -0.79 15.54 6.85
CA LEU A 176 0.08 14.55 7.48
C LEU A 176 0.42 14.88 8.93
N ASP A 177 0.52 16.17 9.26
CA ASP A 177 0.72 16.66 10.63
C ASP A 177 -0.45 16.30 11.55
N GLU A 178 -1.68 16.36 11.07
CA GLU A 178 -2.87 15.94 11.82
C GLU A 178 -2.93 14.43 12.00
N LEU A 179 -2.56 13.69 10.97
CA LEU A 179 -2.49 12.22 11.05
C LEU A 179 -1.49 11.76 12.11
N LEU A 180 -0.28 12.34 12.12
CA LEU A 180 0.72 12.05 13.15
C LEU A 180 0.23 12.43 14.54
N ARG A 181 -0.30 13.66 14.70
CA ARG A 181 -0.79 14.18 15.98
C ARG A 181 -1.97 13.35 16.51
N ALA A 182 -2.80 12.82 15.62
CA ALA A 182 -3.88 11.91 15.97
C ALA A 182 -3.41 10.49 16.30
N GLY A 183 -2.14 10.15 16.10
CA GLY A 183 -1.57 8.83 16.33
C GLY A 183 -2.04 7.78 15.31
N VAL A 184 -2.28 8.19 14.06
CA VAL A 184 -2.51 7.26 12.96
C VAL A 184 -1.18 6.64 12.57
N CYS A 185 -1.16 5.33 12.37
CA CYS A 185 0.01 4.64 11.81
C CYS A 185 0.14 5.00 10.32
N VAL A 186 0.83 6.10 10.03
CA VAL A 186 1.04 6.59 8.66
C VAL A 186 2.51 6.48 8.27
N SER A 187 2.77 6.04 7.03
CA SER A 187 4.09 6.01 6.40
C SER A 187 4.14 6.92 5.17
N ILE A 188 5.33 7.39 4.83
CA ILE A 188 5.61 8.11 3.57
C ILE A 188 6.17 7.10 2.58
N ASN A 189 5.66 7.12 1.35
CA ASN A 189 6.01 6.16 0.30
C ASN A 189 6.22 6.87 -1.03
N SER A 190 6.95 6.22 -1.94
CA SER A 190 7.28 6.78 -3.27
C SER A 190 6.26 6.45 -4.35
N ASP A 191 5.37 5.47 -4.11
CA ASP A 191 4.46 4.93 -5.11
C ASP A 191 5.22 4.43 -6.36
N ASP A 192 5.13 5.11 -7.49
CA ASP A 192 5.77 4.75 -8.76
C ASP A 192 7.00 5.62 -9.05
N PRO A 193 8.16 5.39 -8.39
CA PRO A 193 9.32 6.27 -8.51
C PRO A 193 9.89 6.36 -9.93
N ALA A 194 9.80 5.28 -10.71
CA ALA A 194 10.25 5.27 -12.09
C ALA A 194 9.35 6.13 -13.00
N LEU A 195 8.03 6.14 -12.75
CA LEU A 195 7.06 6.92 -13.51
C LEU A 195 7.18 8.41 -13.19
N PHE A 196 7.16 8.76 -11.91
CA PHE A 196 7.18 10.14 -11.44
C PHE A 196 8.59 10.75 -11.38
N ARG A 197 9.64 9.93 -11.50
CA ARG A 197 11.06 10.34 -11.32
C ARG A 197 11.28 10.99 -9.96
N LYS A 198 10.63 10.45 -8.94
CA LYS A 198 10.66 10.88 -7.55
C LYS A 198 10.83 9.66 -6.66
N ASP A 199 11.95 9.61 -5.96
CA ASP A 199 12.24 8.50 -5.05
C ASP A 199 11.67 8.75 -3.65
N LEU A 200 11.95 7.86 -2.72
CA LEU A 200 11.48 7.97 -1.34
C LEU A 200 12.08 9.18 -0.63
N ALA A 201 13.37 9.50 -0.91
CA ALA A 201 14.03 10.66 -0.30
C ALA A 201 13.40 11.97 -0.77
N ASP A 202 13.02 12.09 -2.06
CA ASP A 202 12.28 13.25 -2.59
C ASP A 202 10.95 13.44 -1.82
N ASN A 203 10.21 12.35 -1.56
CA ASN A 203 8.95 12.40 -0.84
C ASN A 203 9.15 12.87 0.61
N PHE A 204 10.13 12.30 1.33
CA PHE A 204 10.49 12.76 2.68
C PHE A 204 10.89 14.23 2.66
N LYS A 205 11.80 14.63 1.76
CA LYS A 205 12.25 16.02 1.68
C LYS A 205 11.10 16.98 1.46
N ALA A 206 10.19 16.69 0.53
CA ALA A 206 9.07 17.57 0.22
C ALA A 206 8.15 17.82 1.42
N VAL A 207 7.80 16.79 2.19
CA VAL A 207 6.92 16.95 3.37
C VAL A 207 7.67 17.48 4.58
N PHE A 208 8.95 17.14 4.77
CA PHE A 208 9.75 17.65 5.88
C PHE A 208 10.03 19.14 5.72
N ASP A 209 10.36 19.60 4.51
CA ASP A 209 10.50 21.02 4.21
C ASP A 209 9.18 21.79 4.47
N LEU A 210 8.04 21.22 4.04
CA LEU A 210 6.72 21.83 4.22
C LEU A 210 6.37 22.07 5.69
N TYR A 211 6.52 21.04 6.51
CA TYR A 211 6.10 21.10 7.92
C TYR A 211 7.23 21.52 8.87
N ASN A 212 8.43 21.79 8.35
CA ASN A 212 9.63 22.04 9.14
C ASN A 212 9.89 20.94 10.17
N TRP A 213 9.76 19.69 9.74
CA TRP A 213 9.96 18.50 10.56
C TRP A 213 11.44 18.14 10.69
N GLY A 214 11.75 17.37 11.76
CA GLY A 214 13.11 16.97 12.10
C GLY A 214 13.23 15.48 12.44
N GLU A 215 14.18 15.17 13.28
CA GLU A 215 14.52 13.78 13.66
C GLU A 215 13.37 13.08 14.37
N GLN A 216 12.58 13.78 15.16
CA GLN A 216 11.46 13.20 15.90
C GLN A 216 10.40 12.61 14.94
N GLU A 217 10.02 13.36 13.92
CA GLU A 217 9.05 12.91 12.92
C GLU A 217 9.66 11.82 12.03
N LEU A 218 10.96 11.89 11.71
CA LEU A 218 11.66 10.83 10.99
C LEU A 218 11.59 9.49 11.75
N VAL A 219 11.86 9.53 13.04
CA VAL A 219 11.73 8.35 13.92
C VAL A 219 10.29 7.83 13.90
N GLN A 220 9.31 8.72 14.07
CA GLN A 220 7.90 8.33 14.10
C GLN A 220 7.43 7.69 12.79
N PHE A 221 7.76 8.27 11.63
CA PHE A 221 7.43 7.67 10.33
C PHE A 221 8.13 6.32 10.12
N THR A 222 9.37 6.20 10.58
CA THR A 222 10.13 4.94 10.49
C THR A 222 9.51 3.86 11.38
N GLN A 223 9.12 4.19 12.62
CA GLN A 223 8.41 3.28 13.51
C GLN A 223 7.09 2.83 12.91
N ASN A 224 6.30 3.76 12.37
CA ASN A 224 5.02 3.45 11.70
C ASN A 224 5.24 2.52 10.50
N ALA A 225 6.22 2.80 9.64
CA ALA A 225 6.54 1.96 8.49
C ALA A 225 6.95 0.54 8.91
N LEU A 226 7.77 0.41 9.95
CA LEU A 226 8.17 -0.88 10.50
C LEU A 226 6.99 -1.62 11.16
N ALA A 227 6.10 -0.90 11.85
CA ALA A 227 4.90 -1.48 12.45
C ALA A 227 3.96 -2.05 11.38
N ALA A 228 3.76 -1.31 10.28
CA ALA A 228 2.91 -1.70 9.17
C ALA A 228 3.53 -2.77 8.25
N ALA A 229 4.86 -2.90 8.25
CA ALA A 229 5.56 -3.81 7.34
C ALA A 229 5.27 -5.28 7.63
N HIS A 230 5.12 -6.07 6.57
CA HIS A 230 4.95 -7.52 6.63
C HIS A 230 6.31 -8.19 6.90
N LEU A 231 6.77 -8.10 8.12
CA LEU A 231 8.07 -8.61 8.57
C LEU A 231 7.89 -9.59 9.72
N SER A 232 8.72 -10.63 9.74
CA SER A 232 8.89 -11.45 10.93
C SER A 232 9.58 -10.66 12.05
N ALA A 233 9.43 -11.08 13.30
CA ALA A 233 10.08 -10.43 14.44
C ALA A 233 11.62 -10.30 14.28
N PRO A 234 12.35 -11.33 13.81
CA PRO A 234 13.79 -11.19 13.55
C PRO A 234 14.12 -10.16 12.46
N GLN A 235 13.34 -10.11 11.38
CA GLN A 235 13.53 -9.13 10.31
C GLN A 235 13.29 -7.70 10.81
N ARG A 236 12.20 -7.48 11.56
CA ARG A 236 11.90 -6.19 12.18
C ARG A 236 13.05 -5.73 13.09
N ALA A 237 13.52 -6.61 13.97
CA ALA A 237 14.67 -6.32 14.84
C ALA A 237 15.96 -5.99 14.06
N ALA A 238 16.17 -6.64 12.92
CA ALA A 238 17.30 -6.32 12.05
C ALA A 238 17.17 -4.93 11.42
N CYS A 239 15.97 -4.56 10.97
CA CYS A 239 15.71 -3.21 10.44
C CYS A 239 15.91 -2.12 11.50
N VAL A 240 15.40 -2.33 12.72
CA VAL A 240 15.61 -1.41 13.86
C VAL A 240 17.10 -1.20 14.11
N ARG A 241 17.86 -2.29 14.26
CA ARG A 241 19.32 -2.19 14.47
C ARG A 241 20.02 -1.47 13.31
N SER A 242 19.63 -1.77 12.08
CA SER A 242 20.24 -1.11 10.91
C SER A 242 19.98 0.39 10.88
N PHE A 243 18.76 0.80 11.20
CA PHE A 243 18.40 2.21 11.30
C PHE A 243 19.21 2.91 12.40
N SER A 244 19.17 2.38 13.63
CA SER A 244 19.90 2.96 14.77
C SER A 244 21.41 3.08 14.49
N ASN A 245 22.01 2.06 13.87
CA ASN A 245 23.44 2.08 13.54
C ASN A 245 23.80 3.10 12.46
N LYS A 246 22.92 3.35 11.49
CA LYS A 246 23.18 4.25 10.37
C LYS A 246 22.84 5.70 10.67
N CYS A 247 21.78 5.92 11.43
CA CYS A 247 21.25 7.27 11.70
C CYS A 247 21.65 7.80 13.09
N GLY A 248 22.15 6.95 13.99
CA GLY A 248 22.42 7.32 15.38
C GLY A 248 21.15 7.57 16.22
N LEU A 249 19.97 7.27 15.66
CA LEU A 249 18.66 7.48 16.29
C LEU A 249 18.11 6.17 16.86
N ALA A 250 17.46 6.22 18.02
CA ALA A 250 16.79 5.07 18.61
C ALA A 250 15.37 4.92 18.02
N LEU A 251 14.95 3.68 17.82
CA LEU A 251 13.56 3.29 17.63
C LEU A 251 13.12 2.49 18.85
N ASP A 252 12.04 2.93 19.48
CA ASP A 252 11.41 2.27 20.63
C ASP A 252 10.61 1.01 20.23
#